data_10b2b6c96e74b8a066461b39406ce021
#
_entry.id   10b2b6c96e74b8a066461b39406ce021
#
_cell.length_a   1.000
_cell.length_b   1.000
_cell.length_c   1.000
_cell.angle_alpha   90.00
_cell.angle_beta   90.00
_cell.angle_gamma   90.00
#
_symmetry.space_group_name_H-M   'P 1'
#
loop_
_entity.id
_entity.type
_entity.pdbx_description
1 polymer ?
#
loop_
_entity_poly.entity_id
_entity_poly.type
_entity_poly.pdbx_seq_one_letter_code
_entity_poly.pdbx_strand_id
1 'polypeptide(L)'
;LPDPAVALSQVDLSLGNGAARVHILKNLSFSIEAGTSVGIVGPSGSGKSTLLMVLAGLERVDSGAVTVGGERLDRMGEDALARFRGRSVGIVFQSFHLMPTMTALENVAVPLELSGRRDAFERARIELEAVGLGHRLNHHPAELSGGEQQRVAIARALAPEPSILIADEPTGNLDTETGRDIIRLMFEARVRRGATLVLVTHDRALADACDRRIVMRSGEIVEDVQAEAAQ
;
A
#
# COMPACT_ATOMS: atom_id res chain seq x y z
N LEU A 1 -22.38 -12.18 -4.14
CA LEU A 1 -20.91 -12.05 -4.14
C LEU A 1 -20.53 -11.15 -2.98
N PRO A 2 -19.46 -11.41 -2.25
CA PRO A 2 -18.98 -10.49 -1.22
C PRO A 2 -18.63 -9.12 -1.87
N ASP A 3 -18.79 -8.05 -1.10
CA ASP A 3 -18.43 -6.72 -1.58
C ASP A 3 -16.92 -6.65 -1.88
N PRO A 4 -16.51 -6.02 -3.00
CA PRO A 4 -15.11 -5.89 -3.34
C PRO A 4 -14.37 -5.02 -2.31
N ALA A 5 -13.10 -5.37 -2.02
CA ALA A 5 -12.24 -4.55 -1.16
C ALA A 5 -11.95 -3.18 -1.78
N VAL A 6 -11.85 -3.13 -3.11
CA VAL A 6 -11.67 -1.90 -3.89
C VAL A 6 -12.62 -1.91 -5.06
N ALA A 7 -13.27 -0.79 -5.34
CA ALA A 7 -14.06 -0.58 -6.56
C ALA A 7 -13.89 0.87 -7.05
N LEU A 8 -13.47 1.02 -8.29
CA LEU A 8 -13.42 2.28 -9.03
C LEU A 8 -14.43 2.24 -10.17
N SER A 9 -15.14 3.35 -10.36
CA SER A 9 -16.09 3.51 -11.46
C SER A 9 -15.88 4.85 -12.11
N GLN A 10 -15.47 4.84 -13.38
CA GLN A 10 -15.27 6.00 -14.24
C GLN A 10 -14.43 7.11 -13.57
N VAL A 11 -13.32 6.72 -12.95
CA VAL A 11 -12.46 7.63 -12.20
C VAL A 11 -11.56 8.41 -13.15
N ASP A 12 -11.64 9.73 -13.06
CA ASP A 12 -10.74 10.67 -13.72
C ASP A 12 -9.98 11.49 -12.69
N LEU A 13 -8.71 11.77 -12.97
CA LEU A 13 -7.87 12.63 -12.14
C LEU A 13 -6.84 13.37 -12.97
N SER A 14 -6.78 14.68 -12.80
CA SER A 14 -5.76 15.55 -13.36
C SER A 14 -4.98 16.25 -12.24
N LEU A 15 -3.66 16.29 -12.34
CA LEU A 15 -2.78 16.97 -11.41
C LEU A 15 -2.16 18.23 -12.03
N GLY A 16 -1.81 19.20 -11.18
CA GLY A 16 -1.27 20.49 -11.59
C GLY A 16 -2.32 21.58 -11.75
N ASN A 17 -1.90 22.80 -12.06
CA ASN A 17 -2.75 23.97 -12.15
C ASN A 17 -2.65 24.65 -13.52
N GLY A 18 -3.75 25.21 -14.00
CA GLY A 18 -3.80 26.00 -15.25
C GLY A 18 -3.28 25.23 -16.45
N ALA A 19 -2.36 25.85 -17.21
CA ALA A 19 -1.77 25.25 -18.41
C ALA A 19 -0.88 24.02 -18.15
N ALA A 20 -0.44 23.80 -16.90
CA ALA A 20 0.37 22.66 -16.48
C ALA A 20 -0.49 21.50 -15.94
N ARG A 21 -1.80 21.57 -16.07
CA ARG A 21 -2.70 20.47 -15.63
C ARG A 21 -2.57 19.28 -16.57
N VAL A 22 -2.22 18.11 -16.01
CA VAL A 22 -2.01 16.85 -16.73
C VAL A 22 -3.05 15.84 -16.32
N HIS A 23 -3.77 15.25 -17.27
CA HIS A 23 -4.73 14.17 -17.04
C HIS A 23 -3.98 12.86 -16.78
N ILE A 24 -3.96 12.42 -15.51
CA ILE A 24 -3.15 11.29 -15.03
C ILE A 24 -3.92 9.99 -15.04
N LEU A 25 -5.16 9.98 -14.51
CA LEU A 25 -6.04 8.81 -14.54
C LEU A 25 -7.22 9.10 -15.46
N LYS A 26 -7.55 8.16 -16.34
CA LYS A 26 -8.51 8.36 -17.42
C LYS A 26 -9.58 7.28 -17.41
N ASN A 27 -10.76 7.64 -16.97
CA ASN A 27 -11.97 6.79 -16.96
C ASN A 27 -11.70 5.38 -16.40
N LEU A 28 -10.96 5.31 -15.28
CA LEU A 28 -10.60 4.02 -14.69
C LEU A 28 -11.82 3.35 -14.05
N SER A 29 -12.05 2.10 -14.42
CA SER A 29 -13.10 1.26 -13.83
C SER A 29 -12.56 -0.15 -13.61
N PHE A 30 -12.45 -0.60 -12.36
CA PHE A 30 -12.10 -1.96 -11.97
C PHE A 30 -12.48 -2.23 -10.52
N SER A 31 -12.47 -3.49 -10.11
CA SER A 31 -12.68 -3.90 -8.72
C SER A 31 -11.60 -4.90 -8.30
N ILE A 32 -11.30 -4.98 -7.01
CA ILE A 32 -10.41 -5.97 -6.39
C ILE A 32 -11.21 -6.70 -5.31
N GLU A 33 -11.21 -8.02 -5.36
CA GLU A 33 -11.88 -8.85 -4.37
C GLU A 33 -11.12 -8.83 -3.02
N ALA A 34 -11.87 -8.95 -1.92
CA ALA A 34 -11.28 -8.97 -0.59
C ALA A 34 -10.36 -10.20 -0.41
N GLY A 35 -9.23 -10.00 0.27
CA GLY A 35 -8.25 -11.05 0.56
C GLY A 35 -7.39 -11.48 -0.63
N THR A 36 -7.52 -10.85 -1.82
CA THR A 36 -6.69 -11.15 -2.99
C THR A 36 -5.45 -10.25 -3.07
N SER A 37 -4.48 -10.63 -3.90
CA SER A 37 -3.35 -9.79 -4.27
C SER A 37 -3.45 -9.33 -5.72
N VAL A 38 -3.14 -8.06 -5.96
CA VAL A 38 -3.13 -7.48 -7.31
C VAL A 38 -1.80 -6.78 -7.55
N GLY A 39 -1.11 -7.21 -8.61
CA GLY A 39 0.10 -6.56 -9.11
C GLY A 39 -0.26 -5.53 -10.18
N ILE A 40 0.15 -4.27 -9.99
CA ILE A 40 -0.05 -3.19 -10.96
C ILE A 40 1.30 -2.86 -11.58
N VAL A 41 1.42 -3.04 -12.89
CA VAL A 41 2.64 -2.76 -13.65
C VAL A 41 2.39 -1.73 -14.75
N GLY A 42 3.46 -1.16 -15.25
CA GLY A 42 3.43 -0.21 -16.36
C GLY A 42 4.67 0.70 -16.37
N PRO A 43 4.92 1.42 -17.46
CA PRO A 43 6.06 2.33 -17.57
C PRO A 43 5.99 3.46 -16.52
N SER A 44 7.13 4.12 -16.28
CA SER A 44 7.16 5.33 -15.46
C SER A 44 6.19 6.37 -16.03
N GLY A 45 5.48 7.10 -15.15
CA GLY A 45 4.48 8.09 -15.56
C GLY A 45 3.13 7.51 -16.05
N SER A 46 2.90 6.18 -15.97
CA SER A 46 1.61 5.60 -16.38
C SER A 46 0.45 5.83 -15.39
N GLY A 47 0.69 6.48 -14.24
CA GLY A 47 -0.35 6.81 -13.25
C GLY A 47 -0.45 5.83 -12.06
N LYS A 48 0.44 4.82 -11.95
CA LYS A 48 0.39 3.79 -10.89
C LYS A 48 0.43 4.36 -9.47
N SER A 49 1.46 5.17 -9.15
CA SER A 49 1.58 5.78 -7.82
C SER A 49 0.42 6.74 -7.52
N THR A 50 -0.07 7.46 -8.54
CA THR A 50 -1.26 8.31 -8.40
C THR A 50 -2.51 7.46 -8.09
N LEU A 51 -2.67 6.31 -8.75
CA LEU A 51 -3.75 5.38 -8.43
C LEU A 51 -3.63 4.89 -6.98
N LEU A 52 -2.43 4.53 -6.50
CA LEU A 52 -2.24 4.15 -5.10
C LEU A 52 -2.62 5.26 -4.13
N MET A 53 -2.27 6.54 -4.45
CA MET A 53 -2.66 7.69 -3.62
C MET A 53 -4.18 7.86 -3.56
N VAL A 54 -4.89 7.62 -4.67
CA VAL A 54 -6.36 7.62 -4.71
C VAL A 54 -6.93 6.49 -3.84
N LEU A 55 -6.41 5.26 -3.96
CA LEU A 55 -6.86 4.13 -3.15
C LEU A 55 -6.58 4.30 -1.66
N ALA A 56 -5.51 5.00 -1.33
CA ALA A 56 -5.16 5.36 0.05
C ALA A 56 -5.97 6.56 0.59
N GLY A 57 -6.79 7.23 -0.23
CA GLY A 57 -7.48 8.45 0.14
C GLY A 57 -6.54 9.63 0.42
N LEU A 58 -5.36 9.64 -0.22
CA LEU A 58 -4.38 10.73 -0.15
C LEU A 58 -4.54 11.71 -1.30
N GLU A 59 -5.18 11.29 -2.40
CA GLU A 59 -5.46 12.13 -3.56
C GLU A 59 -6.95 12.04 -3.90
N ARG A 60 -7.55 13.18 -4.27
CA ARG A 60 -8.97 13.27 -4.63
C ARG A 60 -9.16 13.19 -6.12
N VAL A 61 -10.13 12.44 -6.55
CA VAL A 61 -10.49 12.32 -7.96
C VAL A 61 -11.27 13.55 -8.44
N ASP A 62 -11.13 13.90 -9.71
CA ASP A 62 -11.94 14.97 -10.36
C ASP A 62 -13.38 14.50 -10.58
N SER A 63 -13.56 13.23 -10.94
CA SER A 63 -14.86 12.60 -11.17
C SER A 63 -14.82 11.10 -10.96
N GLY A 64 -15.99 10.46 -10.95
CA GLY A 64 -16.14 9.03 -10.73
C GLY A 64 -16.39 8.67 -9.27
N ALA A 65 -16.29 7.38 -8.98
CA ALA A 65 -16.55 6.82 -7.67
C ALA A 65 -15.38 5.95 -7.20
N VAL A 66 -14.94 6.13 -5.96
CA VAL A 66 -13.88 5.35 -5.32
C VAL A 66 -14.43 4.74 -4.04
N THR A 67 -14.54 3.41 -4.02
CA THR A 67 -14.93 2.65 -2.83
C THR A 67 -13.75 1.78 -2.40
N VAL A 68 -13.35 1.88 -1.14
CA VAL A 68 -12.25 1.10 -0.55
C VAL A 68 -12.69 0.62 0.82
N GLY A 69 -12.59 -0.69 1.08
CA GLY A 69 -13.06 -1.27 2.34
C GLY A 69 -14.56 -1.03 2.62
N GLY A 70 -15.37 -0.96 1.57
CA GLY A 70 -16.81 -0.65 1.66
C GLY A 70 -17.15 0.84 1.85
N GLU A 71 -16.16 1.73 1.93
CA GLU A 71 -16.35 3.16 2.19
C GLU A 71 -16.10 4.01 0.93
N ARG A 72 -17.00 4.98 0.66
CA ARG A 72 -16.96 5.91 -0.49
C ARG A 72 -16.01 7.07 -0.22
N LEU A 73 -14.75 6.95 -0.65
CA LEU A 73 -13.69 7.94 -0.38
C LEU A 73 -13.95 9.27 -1.10
N ASP A 74 -14.52 9.25 -2.31
CA ASP A 74 -14.86 10.44 -3.08
C ASP A 74 -15.86 11.36 -2.39
N ARG A 75 -16.58 10.87 -1.36
CA ARG A 75 -17.58 11.62 -0.58
C ARG A 75 -17.09 12.04 0.81
N MET A 76 -15.89 11.65 1.20
CA MET A 76 -15.35 11.94 2.53
C MET A 76 -14.68 13.31 2.59
N GLY A 77 -14.81 13.99 3.74
CA GLY A 77 -13.97 15.14 4.09
C GLY A 77 -12.60 14.67 4.63
N GLU A 78 -11.64 15.62 4.76
CA GLU A 78 -10.25 15.29 5.16
C GLU A 78 -10.15 14.55 6.49
N ASP A 79 -10.91 14.95 7.51
CA ASP A 79 -10.92 14.29 8.82
C ASP A 79 -11.43 12.83 8.73
N ALA A 80 -12.41 12.58 7.87
CA ALA A 80 -12.93 11.24 7.64
C ALA A 80 -11.92 10.38 6.88
N LEU A 81 -11.26 10.93 5.85
CA LEU A 81 -10.17 10.28 5.11
C LEU A 81 -8.98 9.97 6.03
N ALA A 82 -8.60 10.89 6.93
CA ALA A 82 -7.52 10.64 7.89
C ALA A 82 -7.84 9.47 8.83
N ARG A 83 -9.07 9.42 9.37
CA ARG A 83 -9.53 8.30 10.20
C ARG A 83 -9.60 6.98 9.41
N PHE A 84 -10.07 7.04 8.17
CA PHE A 84 -10.11 5.88 7.27
C PHE A 84 -8.71 5.33 7.02
N ARG A 85 -7.73 6.18 6.65
CA ARG A 85 -6.33 5.76 6.46
C ARG A 85 -5.77 5.08 7.70
N GLY A 86 -5.92 5.71 8.87
CA GLY A 86 -5.38 5.18 10.13
C GLY A 86 -5.96 3.83 10.55
N ARG A 87 -7.13 3.44 10.03
CA ARG A 87 -7.81 2.20 10.40
C ARG A 87 -7.72 1.12 9.33
N SER A 88 -7.89 1.51 8.06
CA SER A 88 -8.23 0.57 6.99
C SER A 88 -7.10 0.33 5.99
N VAL A 89 -6.11 1.22 5.93
CA VAL A 89 -5.05 1.18 4.91
C VAL A 89 -3.66 1.18 5.54
N GLY A 90 -2.86 0.18 5.20
CA GLY A 90 -1.42 0.17 5.45
C GLY A 90 -0.67 0.52 4.16
N ILE A 91 0.32 1.41 4.23
CA ILE A 91 1.10 1.82 3.07
C ILE A 91 2.58 1.53 3.30
N VAL A 92 3.21 0.86 2.32
CA VAL A 92 4.64 0.59 2.25
C VAL A 92 5.20 1.31 1.02
N PHE A 93 6.15 2.21 1.23
CA PHE A 93 6.79 2.99 0.18
C PHE A 93 8.18 2.47 -0.17
N GLN A 94 8.66 2.77 -1.36
CA GLN A 94 10.02 2.48 -1.81
C GLN A 94 11.09 3.14 -0.92
N SER A 95 10.87 4.37 -0.46
CA SER A 95 11.82 5.16 0.35
C SER A 95 11.60 5.02 1.86
N PHE A 96 10.94 3.95 2.31
CA PHE A 96 10.62 3.61 3.70
C PHE A 96 9.82 4.67 4.46
N HIS A 97 10.10 5.95 4.29
CA HIS A 97 9.50 7.11 4.96
C HIS A 97 9.45 6.95 6.50
N LEU A 98 10.55 6.45 7.06
CA LEU A 98 10.71 6.41 8.52
C LEU A 98 11.05 7.80 9.05
N MET A 99 10.57 8.11 10.24
CA MET A 99 10.93 9.33 10.96
C MET A 99 12.34 9.17 11.54
N PRO A 100 13.34 9.93 11.06
CA PRO A 100 14.75 9.69 11.38
C PRO A 100 15.09 9.94 12.86
N THR A 101 14.29 10.75 13.55
CA THR A 101 14.45 11.09 14.97
C THR A 101 13.78 10.11 15.92
N MET A 102 13.06 9.12 15.39
CA MET A 102 12.35 8.09 16.14
C MET A 102 13.02 6.74 15.98
N THR A 103 12.99 5.94 17.02
CA THR A 103 13.43 4.54 17.01
C THR A 103 12.52 3.68 16.11
N ALA A 104 12.92 2.44 15.83
CA ALA A 104 12.09 1.47 15.12
C ALA A 104 10.75 1.26 15.85
N LEU A 105 10.79 1.11 17.17
CA LEU A 105 9.61 0.92 18.01
C LEU A 105 8.65 2.12 17.91
N GLU A 106 9.17 3.35 18.05
CA GLU A 106 8.39 4.58 17.95
C GLU A 106 7.79 4.75 16.55
N ASN A 107 8.56 4.51 15.48
CA ASN A 107 8.06 4.56 14.11
C ASN A 107 6.83 3.65 13.88
N VAL A 108 6.82 2.46 14.49
CA VAL A 108 5.70 1.52 14.37
C VAL A 108 4.55 1.89 15.31
N ALA A 109 4.84 2.50 16.47
CA ALA A 109 3.82 2.90 17.43
C ALA A 109 3.00 4.12 16.98
N VAL A 110 3.59 5.06 16.22
CA VAL A 110 2.94 6.32 15.81
C VAL A 110 1.51 6.16 15.26
N PRO A 111 1.22 5.31 14.25
CA PRO A 111 -0.14 5.18 13.73
C PRO A 111 -1.13 4.66 14.79
N LEU A 112 -0.66 3.87 15.74
CA LEU A 112 -1.48 3.35 16.84
C LEU A 112 -1.77 4.42 17.88
N GLU A 113 -0.78 5.25 18.23
CA GLU A 113 -0.96 6.39 19.13
C GLU A 113 -1.92 7.44 18.55
N LEU A 114 -1.76 7.75 17.24
CA LEU A 114 -2.66 8.67 16.53
C LEU A 114 -4.10 8.16 16.47
N SER A 115 -4.31 6.85 16.50
CA SER A 115 -5.64 6.23 16.60
C SER A 115 -6.16 6.13 18.04
N GLY A 116 -5.39 6.59 19.04
CA GLY A 116 -5.76 6.59 20.45
C GLY A 116 -5.63 5.24 21.17
N ARG A 117 -4.86 4.30 20.61
CA ARG A 117 -4.64 2.98 21.23
C ARG A 117 -3.73 3.09 22.44
N ARG A 118 -4.19 2.57 23.57
CA ARG A 118 -3.41 2.55 24.82
C ARG A 118 -2.28 1.51 24.80
N ASP A 119 -2.39 0.47 23.97
CA ASP A 119 -1.44 -0.62 23.81
C ASP A 119 -0.46 -0.40 22.63
N ALA A 120 -0.31 0.85 22.15
CA ALA A 120 0.44 1.20 20.95
C ALA A 120 1.86 0.62 20.93
N PHE A 121 2.64 0.82 21.97
CA PHE A 121 4.02 0.33 22.07
C PHE A 121 4.12 -1.19 22.19
N GLU A 122 3.22 -1.82 22.93
CA GLU A 122 3.18 -3.27 23.05
C GLU A 122 2.84 -3.91 21.70
N ARG A 123 1.85 -3.36 21.01
CA ARG A 123 1.51 -3.82 19.66
C ARG A 123 2.64 -3.59 18.67
N ALA A 124 3.29 -2.42 18.70
CA ALA A 124 4.45 -2.11 17.86
C ALA A 124 5.60 -3.10 18.08
N ARG A 125 5.86 -3.49 19.33
CA ARG A 125 6.87 -4.50 19.69
C ARG A 125 6.53 -5.86 19.04
N ILE A 126 5.30 -6.31 19.17
CA ILE A 126 4.82 -7.56 18.58
C ILE A 126 5.01 -7.56 17.06
N GLU A 127 4.68 -6.45 16.39
CA GLU A 127 4.84 -6.32 14.95
C GLU A 127 6.31 -6.34 14.51
N LEU A 128 7.20 -5.68 15.26
CA LEU A 128 8.63 -5.72 15.00
C LEU A 128 9.24 -7.12 15.22
N GLU A 129 8.80 -7.83 16.23
CA GLU A 129 9.17 -9.22 16.46
C GLU A 129 8.69 -10.12 15.29
N ALA A 130 7.47 -9.91 14.80
CA ALA A 130 6.89 -10.67 13.70
C ALA A 130 7.64 -10.48 12.37
N VAL A 131 8.31 -9.33 12.17
CA VAL A 131 9.19 -9.09 11.02
C VAL A 131 10.66 -9.39 11.30
N GLY A 132 10.99 -10.00 12.45
CA GLY A 132 12.35 -10.42 12.82
C GLY A 132 13.22 -9.31 13.41
N LEU A 133 12.65 -8.20 13.87
CA LEU A 133 13.36 -7.03 14.38
C LEU A 133 13.22 -6.82 15.90
N GLY A 134 12.85 -7.85 16.67
CA GLY A 134 12.76 -7.75 18.14
C GLY A 134 14.07 -7.31 18.84
N HIS A 135 15.22 -7.54 18.21
CA HIS A 135 16.53 -7.11 18.70
C HIS A 135 16.92 -5.68 18.26
N ARG A 136 16.09 -4.99 17.48
CA ARG A 136 16.34 -3.66 16.89
C ARG A 136 15.39 -2.56 17.38
N LEU A 137 14.56 -2.82 18.37
CA LEU A 137 13.48 -1.93 18.83
C LEU A 137 13.93 -0.48 19.06
N ASN A 138 15.10 -0.30 19.68
CA ASN A 138 15.65 1.00 20.08
C ASN A 138 16.61 1.62 19.06
N HIS A 139 16.78 1.02 17.87
CA HIS A 139 17.65 1.57 16.83
C HIS A 139 16.91 2.64 16.03
N HIS A 140 17.63 3.70 15.70
CA HIS A 140 17.16 4.74 14.77
C HIS A 140 17.36 4.29 13.30
N PRO A 141 16.60 4.85 12.34
CA PRO A 141 16.73 4.48 10.93
C PRO A 141 18.15 4.50 10.38
N ALA A 142 18.99 5.45 10.82
CA ALA A 142 20.39 5.56 10.38
C ALA A 142 21.28 4.37 10.84
N GLU A 143 20.84 3.60 11.84
CA GLU A 143 21.55 2.43 12.40
C GLU A 143 21.03 1.12 11.80
N LEU A 144 20.05 1.17 10.89
CA LEU A 144 19.40 0.04 10.25
C LEU A 144 19.83 -0.09 8.78
N SER A 145 20.05 -1.32 8.33
CA SER A 145 20.21 -1.60 6.90
C SER A 145 18.93 -1.26 6.12
N GLY A 146 19.02 -1.12 4.79
CA GLY A 146 17.86 -0.87 3.94
C GLY A 146 16.74 -1.92 4.10
N GLY A 147 17.12 -3.20 4.19
CA GLY A 147 16.17 -4.29 4.43
C GLY A 147 15.52 -4.23 5.83
N GLU A 148 16.28 -3.85 6.86
CA GLU A 148 15.73 -3.63 8.21
C GLU A 148 14.79 -2.44 8.23
N GLN A 149 15.14 -1.32 7.57
CA GLN A 149 14.26 -0.16 7.44
C GLN A 149 12.94 -0.51 6.72
N GLN A 150 13.00 -1.32 5.67
CA GLN A 150 11.80 -1.78 4.97
C GLN A 150 10.94 -2.69 5.85
N ARG A 151 11.55 -3.57 6.65
CA ARG A 151 10.81 -4.38 7.63
C ARG A 151 10.13 -3.52 8.71
N VAL A 152 10.77 -2.43 9.17
CA VAL A 152 10.13 -1.44 10.07
C VAL A 152 8.94 -0.78 9.37
N ALA A 153 9.09 -0.36 8.09
CA ALA A 153 8.00 0.25 7.33
C ALA A 153 6.81 -0.72 7.13
N ILE A 154 7.08 -2.00 6.89
CA ILE A 154 6.05 -3.05 6.82
C ILE A 154 5.37 -3.25 8.18
N ALA A 155 6.13 -3.36 9.27
CA ALA A 155 5.58 -3.48 10.62
C ALA A 155 4.67 -2.28 10.95
N ARG A 156 5.10 -1.05 10.63
CA ARG A 156 4.31 0.16 10.78
C ARG A 156 3.00 0.12 9.98
N ALA A 157 3.07 -0.32 8.73
CA ALA A 157 1.90 -0.43 7.86
C ALA A 157 0.90 -1.49 8.37
N LEU A 158 1.39 -2.56 8.99
CA LEU A 158 0.58 -3.68 9.49
C LEU A 158 0.07 -3.49 10.92
N ALA A 159 0.68 -2.62 11.72
CA ALA A 159 0.36 -2.44 13.13
C ALA A 159 -1.11 -2.07 13.40
N PRO A 160 -1.78 -1.23 12.58
CA PRO A 160 -3.20 -0.94 12.73
C PRO A 160 -4.14 -2.08 12.30
N GLU A 161 -3.62 -3.21 11.82
CA GLU A 161 -4.39 -4.35 11.26
C GLU A 161 -5.27 -3.92 10.07
N PRO A 162 -4.68 -3.30 9.04
CA PRO A 162 -5.44 -2.78 7.92
C PRO A 162 -6.08 -3.92 7.11
N SER A 163 -7.27 -3.66 6.55
CA SER A 163 -7.91 -4.58 5.60
C SER A 163 -7.25 -4.53 4.20
N ILE A 164 -6.53 -3.45 3.92
CA ILE A 164 -5.87 -3.23 2.63
C ILE A 164 -4.43 -2.81 2.87
N LEU A 165 -3.49 -3.55 2.28
CA LEU A 165 -2.06 -3.22 2.25
C LEU A 165 -1.70 -2.74 0.85
N ILE A 166 -1.19 -1.52 0.76
CA ILE A 166 -0.72 -0.90 -0.48
C ILE A 166 0.80 -0.85 -0.45
N ALA A 167 1.47 -1.24 -1.52
CA ALA A 167 2.92 -1.18 -1.64
C ALA A 167 3.33 -0.53 -2.96
N ASP A 168 4.12 0.54 -2.88
CA ASP A 168 4.68 1.23 -4.03
C ASP A 168 6.18 0.92 -4.14
N GLU A 169 6.56 0.07 -5.11
CA GLU A 169 7.93 -0.36 -5.38
C GLU A 169 8.69 -0.81 -4.11
N PRO A 170 8.14 -1.73 -3.29
CA PRO A 170 8.65 -2.01 -1.93
C PRO A 170 10.07 -2.58 -1.89
N THR A 171 10.62 -2.97 -3.03
CA THR A 171 11.97 -3.55 -3.16
C THR A 171 12.92 -2.71 -4.01
N GLY A 172 12.48 -1.55 -4.50
CA GLY A 172 13.23 -0.76 -5.47
C GLY A 172 14.57 -0.21 -4.97
N ASN A 173 14.79 -0.14 -3.66
CA ASN A 173 16.03 0.31 -3.02
C ASN A 173 16.82 -0.83 -2.35
N LEU A 174 16.50 -2.10 -2.64
CA LEU A 174 17.08 -3.27 -1.99
C LEU A 174 17.83 -4.15 -3.02
N ASP A 175 18.81 -4.91 -2.54
CA ASP A 175 19.39 -5.99 -3.32
C ASP A 175 18.36 -7.11 -3.58
N THR A 176 18.66 -7.96 -4.56
CA THR A 176 17.71 -8.98 -5.04
C THR A 176 17.33 -10.00 -3.96
N GLU A 177 18.26 -10.40 -3.08
CA GLU A 177 17.98 -11.40 -2.04
C GLU A 177 17.09 -10.80 -0.95
N THR A 178 17.49 -9.65 -0.42
CA THR A 178 16.70 -8.88 0.55
C THR A 178 15.30 -8.56 -0.01
N GLY A 179 15.22 -8.17 -1.28
CA GLY A 179 13.94 -7.89 -1.95
C GLY A 179 13.00 -9.09 -1.96
N ARG A 180 13.49 -10.29 -2.26
CA ARG A 180 12.69 -11.53 -2.21
C ARG A 180 12.14 -11.81 -0.82
N ASP A 181 12.95 -11.60 0.22
CA ASP A 181 12.51 -11.79 1.60
C ASP A 181 11.43 -10.80 2.02
N ILE A 182 11.55 -9.55 1.59
CA ILE A 182 10.53 -8.51 1.81
C ILE A 182 9.20 -8.87 1.14
N ILE A 183 9.24 -9.31 -0.11
CA ILE A 183 8.04 -9.74 -0.83
C ILE A 183 7.39 -10.93 -0.14
N ARG A 184 8.17 -11.96 0.21
CA ARG A 184 7.65 -13.13 0.94
C ARG A 184 6.98 -12.72 2.24
N LEU A 185 7.61 -11.86 3.03
CA LEU A 185 7.05 -11.32 4.28
C LEU A 185 5.69 -10.64 4.06
N MET A 186 5.55 -9.84 3.01
CA MET A 186 4.29 -9.14 2.70
C MET A 186 3.18 -10.11 2.30
N PHE A 187 3.48 -11.11 1.44
CA PHE A 187 2.50 -12.13 1.05
C PHE A 187 2.06 -12.99 2.25
N GLU A 188 3.00 -13.41 3.10
CA GLU A 188 2.67 -14.16 4.33
C GLU A 188 1.82 -13.32 5.30
N ALA A 189 2.17 -12.04 5.49
CA ALA A 189 1.40 -11.14 6.33
C ALA A 189 -0.03 -10.94 5.81
N ARG A 190 -0.19 -10.77 4.47
CA ARG A 190 -1.49 -10.71 3.81
C ARG A 190 -2.34 -11.95 4.13
N VAL A 191 -1.80 -13.15 3.89
CA VAL A 191 -2.53 -14.41 4.12
C VAL A 191 -2.94 -14.56 5.59
N ARG A 192 -2.01 -14.34 6.52
CA ARG A 192 -2.27 -14.46 7.96
C ARG A 192 -3.37 -13.53 8.46
N ARG A 193 -3.55 -12.36 7.82
CA ARG A 193 -4.50 -11.31 8.25
C ARG A 193 -5.76 -11.24 7.41
N GLY A 194 -5.83 -12.00 6.32
CA GLY A 194 -6.92 -11.89 5.34
C GLY A 194 -6.98 -10.53 4.65
N ALA A 195 -5.85 -9.79 4.61
CA ALA A 195 -5.78 -8.47 4.00
C ALA A 195 -5.74 -8.57 2.47
N THR A 196 -6.21 -7.53 1.80
CA THR A 196 -6.06 -7.35 0.35
C THR A 196 -4.73 -6.65 0.07
N LEU A 197 -3.91 -7.16 -0.85
CA LEU A 197 -2.63 -6.56 -1.23
C LEU A 197 -2.72 -5.90 -2.60
N VAL A 198 -2.36 -4.62 -2.68
CA VAL A 198 -2.17 -3.89 -3.95
C VAL A 198 -0.69 -3.56 -4.08
N LEU A 199 0.00 -4.23 -5.00
CA LEU A 199 1.44 -4.10 -5.22
C LEU A 199 1.71 -3.38 -6.53
N VAL A 200 2.29 -2.18 -6.48
CA VAL A 200 2.85 -1.51 -7.65
C VAL A 200 4.31 -1.89 -7.79
N THR A 201 4.71 -2.34 -8.96
CA THR A 201 6.09 -2.69 -9.27
C THR A 201 6.39 -2.56 -10.75
N HIS A 202 7.64 -2.35 -11.11
CA HIS A 202 8.14 -2.49 -12.48
C HIS A 202 8.64 -3.92 -12.76
N ASP A 203 8.79 -4.74 -11.73
CA ASP A 203 9.15 -6.16 -11.87
C ASP A 203 7.91 -6.99 -12.21
N ARG A 204 7.88 -7.45 -13.46
CA ARG A 204 6.77 -8.26 -13.98
C ARG A 204 6.65 -9.60 -13.26
N ALA A 205 7.75 -10.21 -12.86
CA ALA A 205 7.72 -11.49 -12.15
C ALA A 205 7.04 -11.36 -10.77
N LEU A 206 7.26 -10.25 -10.07
CA LEU A 206 6.56 -9.96 -8.82
C LEU A 206 5.05 -9.73 -9.03
N ALA A 207 4.69 -9.04 -10.11
CA ALA A 207 3.27 -8.83 -10.42
C ALA A 207 2.58 -10.12 -10.86
N ASP A 208 3.28 -11.00 -11.58
CA ASP A 208 2.78 -12.32 -12.00
C ASP A 208 2.65 -13.30 -10.80
N ALA A 209 3.31 -13.04 -9.68
CA ALA A 209 3.14 -13.78 -8.42
C ALA A 209 1.88 -13.38 -7.63
N CYS A 210 1.19 -12.30 -8.02
CA CYS A 210 -0.11 -11.90 -7.46
C CYS A 210 -1.24 -12.73 -8.08
N ASP A 211 -2.39 -12.79 -7.39
CA ASP A 211 -3.59 -13.49 -7.89
C ASP A 211 -4.16 -12.83 -9.16
N ARG A 212 -3.83 -11.57 -9.42
CA ARG A 212 -4.24 -10.79 -10.59
C ARG A 212 -3.18 -9.76 -10.96
N ARG A 213 -2.99 -9.55 -12.27
CA ARG A 213 -2.10 -8.50 -12.80
C ARG A 213 -2.88 -7.50 -13.63
N ILE A 214 -2.66 -6.21 -13.35
CA ILE A 214 -3.19 -5.07 -14.09
C ILE A 214 -2.03 -4.33 -14.75
N VAL A 215 -2.12 -4.06 -16.05
CA VAL A 215 -1.13 -3.27 -16.78
C VAL A 215 -1.71 -1.88 -17.06
N MET A 216 -1.03 -0.85 -16.58
CA MET A 216 -1.38 0.55 -16.82
C MET A 216 -0.49 1.18 -17.88
N ARG A 217 -1.08 1.98 -18.77
CA ARG A 217 -0.36 2.81 -19.75
C ARG A 217 -1.08 4.13 -19.93
N SER A 218 -0.35 5.24 -19.79
CA SER A 218 -0.88 6.60 -20.02
C SER A 218 -2.19 6.92 -19.29
N GLY A 219 -2.34 6.41 -18.06
CA GLY A 219 -3.51 6.65 -17.21
C GLY A 219 -4.68 5.70 -17.42
N GLU A 220 -4.54 4.69 -18.27
CA GLU A 220 -5.58 3.71 -18.61
C GLU A 220 -5.12 2.29 -18.27
N ILE A 221 -6.08 1.38 -18.01
CA ILE A 221 -5.83 -0.05 -17.90
C ILE A 221 -5.86 -0.63 -19.32
N VAL A 222 -4.75 -1.23 -19.74
CA VAL A 222 -4.61 -1.83 -21.09
C VAL A 222 -4.63 -3.35 -21.07
N GLU A 223 -4.40 -3.97 -19.92
CA GLU A 223 -4.44 -5.42 -19.72
C GLU A 223 -4.87 -5.71 -18.29
N ASP A 224 -5.69 -6.73 -18.11
CA ASP A 224 -6.21 -7.17 -16.82
C ASP A 224 -6.33 -8.70 -16.85
N VAL A 225 -5.42 -9.38 -16.16
CA VAL A 225 -5.27 -10.84 -16.21
C VAL A 225 -5.35 -11.41 -14.81
N GLN A 226 -6.23 -12.38 -14.60
CA GLN A 226 -6.22 -13.22 -13.41
C GLN A 226 -5.14 -14.29 -13.57
N ALA A 227 -4.39 -14.56 -12.50
CA ALA A 227 -3.48 -15.70 -12.49
C ALA A 227 -4.31 -17.00 -12.66
N GLU A 228 -3.86 -17.87 -13.55
CA GLU A 228 -4.44 -19.22 -13.63
C GLU A 228 -4.21 -19.88 -12.26
N ALA A 229 -5.29 -20.34 -11.64
CA ALA A 229 -5.19 -21.09 -10.39
C ALA A 229 -4.24 -22.27 -10.62
N ALA A 230 -3.10 -22.27 -9.92
CA ALA A 230 -2.18 -23.41 -9.94
C ALA A 230 -2.95 -24.64 -9.45
N GLN A 231 -3.18 -25.59 -10.39
CA GLN A 231 -3.83 -26.88 -10.12
C GLN A 231 -2.94 -27.75 -9.25
#